data_3a4c53d08d5c9449e72410b64011df1b
#
_entry.id   3a4c53d08d5c9449e72410b64011df1b
#
_cell.length_a   1.000
_cell.length_b   1.000
_cell.length_c   1.000
_cell.angle_alpha   90.00
_cell.angle_beta   90.00
_cell.angle_gamma   90.00
#
_symmetry.space_group_name_H-M   'P 1'
#
loop_
_entity.id
_entity.type
_entity.pdbx_description
1 polymer ?
#
loop_
_entity_poly.entity_id
_entity_poly.type
_entity_poly.pdbx_seq_one_letter_code
_entity_poly.pdbx_strand_id
1 'polypeptide(L)'
;VPLPYKIATLLYCFDERDNILLLRRAQDPNRGLFSPPGGKLKTDIGESPYACACREALEETGVSLTPADLHLSGLISEYGYQGQTHWLMFLFEVRPRLQRVPPPHREGDFGFYSRAELAMLDLPETDREQIWPLFWSHRGGFFAAHAYCHEEGGSTWTLEQSSPLRRA
;
A
#
# COMPACT_ATOMS: atom_id res chain seq x y z
N VAL A 1 5.11 0.89 -28.46
CA VAL A 1 5.22 -0.30 -27.63
C VAL A 1 4.30 -0.14 -26.42
N PRO A 2 3.43 -1.10 -26.13
CA PRO A 2 2.57 -1.02 -24.94
C PRO A 2 3.40 -0.88 -23.66
N LEU A 3 2.92 -0.06 -22.71
CA LEU A 3 3.56 0.05 -21.41
C LEU A 3 3.39 -1.25 -20.62
N PRO A 4 4.42 -1.68 -19.87
CA PRO A 4 4.33 -2.88 -19.04
C PRO A 4 3.44 -2.64 -17.82
N TYR A 5 2.78 -3.69 -17.33
CA TYR A 5 2.16 -3.70 -16.01
C TYR A 5 3.17 -4.11 -14.94
N LYS A 6 3.19 -3.35 -13.84
CA LYS A 6 3.80 -3.74 -12.58
C LYS A 6 2.68 -4.07 -11.59
N ILE A 7 2.81 -5.18 -10.90
CA ILE A 7 1.82 -5.64 -9.91
C ILE A 7 2.49 -5.64 -8.55
N ALA A 8 1.85 -5.02 -7.57
CA ALA A 8 2.41 -4.87 -6.23
C ALA A 8 1.37 -5.06 -5.14
N THR A 9 1.86 -5.32 -3.94
CA THR A 9 1.07 -5.32 -2.71
C THR A 9 1.52 -4.18 -1.80
N LEU A 10 0.57 -3.62 -1.06
CA LEU A 10 0.81 -2.67 0.03
C LEU A 10 0.23 -3.24 1.31
N LEU A 11 0.98 -3.17 2.40
CA LEU A 11 0.63 -3.74 3.70
C LEU A 11 0.29 -2.64 4.69
N TYR A 12 -0.94 -2.60 5.14
CA TYR A 12 -1.42 -1.68 6.16
C TYR A 12 -1.38 -2.40 7.51
N CYS A 13 -0.27 -2.20 8.23
CA CYS A 13 0.00 -2.82 9.52
C CYS A 13 -0.22 -1.82 10.65
N PHE A 14 -0.83 -2.25 11.75
CA PHE A 14 -1.13 -1.39 12.88
C PHE A 14 -0.57 -1.97 14.19
N ASP A 15 -0.23 -1.08 15.11
CA ASP A 15 0.08 -1.45 16.49
C ASP A 15 -1.20 -1.53 17.35
N GLU A 16 -1.05 -1.82 18.63
CA GLU A 16 -2.16 -1.94 19.58
C GLU A 16 -2.91 -0.61 19.83
N ARG A 17 -2.28 0.53 19.51
CA ARG A 17 -2.86 1.86 19.63
C ARG A 17 -3.48 2.37 18.32
N ASP A 18 -3.56 1.50 17.32
CA ASP A 18 -4.04 1.82 15.99
C ASP A 18 -3.15 2.83 15.22
N ASN A 19 -1.86 2.90 15.58
CA ASN A 19 -0.87 3.61 14.79
C ASN A 19 -0.44 2.76 13.59
N ILE A 20 -0.21 3.41 12.45
CA ILE A 20 0.19 2.73 11.21
C ILE A 20 1.69 2.60 11.09
N LEU A 21 2.14 1.43 10.62
CA LEU A 21 3.54 1.19 10.29
C LEU A 21 3.86 1.80 8.93
N LEU A 22 4.82 2.69 8.89
CA LEU A 22 5.35 3.27 7.65
C LEU A 22 6.86 3.13 7.58
N LEU A 23 7.34 3.02 6.35
CA LEU A 23 8.75 3.03 5.98
C LEU A 23 9.11 4.41 5.44
N ARG A 24 10.11 5.06 6.01
CA ARG A 24 10.76 6.21 5.38
C ARG A 24 11.77 5.69 4.37
N ARG A 25 11.50 5.89 3.09
CA ARG A 25 12.28 5.30 2.00
C ARG A 25 13.70 5.88 1.95
N ALA A 26 14.69 4.99 1.88
CA ALA A 26 16.11 5.35 1.72
C ALA A 26 16.55 5.38 0.25
N GLN A 27 15.71 4.86 -0.66
CA GLN A 27 16.03 4.68 -2.09
C GLN A 27 14.93 5.23 -2.99
N ASP A 28 15.30 5.54 -4.23
CA ASP A 28 14.36 5.91 -5.28
C ASP A 28 13.53 4.70 -5.76
N PRO A 29 12.28 4.91 -6.23
CA PRO A 29 11.55 6.18 -6.27
C PRO A 29 11.09 6.60 -4.85
N ASN A 30 10.73 7.88 -4.71
CA ASN A 30 10.16 8.45 -3.49
C ASN A 30 11.12 8.44 -2.27
N ARG A 31 12.44 8.59 -2.48
CA ARG A 31 13.41 8.73 -1.39
C ARG A 31 13.00 9.83 -0.40
N GLY A 32 13.04 9.52 0.89
CA GLY A 32 12.66 10.42 1.98
C GLY A 32 11.17 10.50 2.25
N LEU A 33 10.32 9.96 1.36
CA LEU A 33 8.89 9.88 1.57
C LEU A 33 8.51 8.62 2.38
N PHE A 34 7.36 8.69 3.03
CA PHE A 34 6.83 7.60 3.84
C PHE A 34 5.83 6.77 3.02
N SER A 35 5.92 5.46 3.14
CA SER A 35 5.01 4.53 2.49
C SER A 35 4.74 3.29 3.36
N PRO A 36 3.60 2.60 3.18
CA PRO A 36 3.41 1.28 3.76
C PRO A 36 4.49 0.31 3.26
N PRO A 37 4.88 -0.72 4.03
CA PRO A 37 5.66 -1.82 3.52
C PRO A 37 4.91 -2.56 2.41
N GLY A 38 5.63 -3.26 1.56
CA GLY A 38 5.08 -4.04 0.47
C GLY A 38 6.08 -4.22 -0.66
N GLY A 39 5.65 -4.82 -1.75
CA GLY A 39 6.55 -5.08 -2.86
C GLY A 39 5.86 -5.65 -4.09
N LYS A 40 6.66 -5.89 -5.12
CA LYS A 40 6.18 -6.40 -6.39
C LYS A 40 6.00 -7.92 -6.36
N LEU A 41 4.97 -8.39 -7.05
CA LEU A 41 4.80 -9.82 -7.31
C LEU A 41 5.96 -10.37 -8.14
N LYS A 42 6.35 -11.60 -7.83
CA LYS A 42 7.24 -12.42 -8.68
C LYS A 42 6.40 -13.02 -9.81
N THR A 43 6.21 -12.24 -10.88
CA THR A 43 5.32 -12.59 -11.99
C THR A 43 5.83 -13.75 -12.84
N ASP A 44 7.15 -13.95 -12.87
CA ASP A 44 7.81 -15.07 -13.57
C ASP A 44 7.43 -16.45 -13.01
N ILE A 45 7.07 -16.53 -11.73
CA ILE A 45 6.61 -17.76 -11.08
C ILE A 45 5.10 -17.77 -10.80
N GLY A 46 4.36 -16.75 -11.26
CA GLY A 46 2.93 -16.66 -11.02
C GLY A 46 2.54 -16.49 -9.56
N GLU A 47 3.36 -15.75 -8.78
CA GLU A 47 3.07 -15.48 -7.37
C GLU A 47 1.71 -14.80 -7.20
N SER A 48 0.90 -15.28 -6.25
CA SER A 48 -0.39 -14.64 -5.94
C SER A 48 -0.20 -13.36 -5.11
N PRO A 49 -1.15 -12.39 -5.15
CA PRO A 49 -1.08 -11.21 -4.29
C PRO A 49 -0.98 -11.55 -2.80
N TYR A 50 -1.69 -12.57 -2.32
CA TYR A 50 -1.61 -13.00 -0.92
C TYR A 50 -0.24 -13.61 -0.57
N ALA A 51 0.33 -14.42 -1.45
CA ALA A 51 1.67 -14.99 -1.25
C ALA A 51 2.73 -13.88 -1.23
N CYS A 52 2.63 -12.91 -2.15
CA CYS A 52 3.48 -11.73 -2.18
C CYS A 52 3.39 -10.94 -0.86
N ALA A 53 2.18 -10.65 -0.39
CA ALA A 53 1.97 -9.92 0.86
C ALA A 53 2.62 -10.64 2.06
N CYS A 54 2.44 -11.95 2.19
CA CYS A 54 3.07 -12.76 3.25
C CYS A 54 4.59 -12.75 3.15
N ARG A 55 5.14 -12.89 1.94
CA ARG A 55 6.60 -12.87 1.70
C ARG A 55 7.19 -11.50 2.04
N GLU A 56 6.62 -10.42 1.53
CA GLU A 56 7.10 -9.07 1.81
C GLU A 56 7.00 -8.70 3.30
N ALA A 57 5.93 -9.11 3.99
CA ALA A 57 5.82 -8.94 5.44
C ALA A 57 7.00 -9.58 6.17
N LEU A 58 7.34 -10.83 5.81
CA LEU A 58 8.46 -11.54 6.42
C LEU A 58 9.82 -10.91 6.06
N GLU A 59 10.04 -10.59 4.78
CA GLU A 59 11.29 -10.03 4.29
C GLU A 59 11.58 -8.64 4.87
N GLU A 60 10.58 -7.76 4.92
CA GLU A 60 10.77 -6.38 5.37
C GLU A 60 10.62 -6.20 6.88
N THR A 61 9.66 -6.87 7.50
CA THR A 61 9.31 -6.63 8.91
C THR A 61 9.66 -7.78 9.85
N GLY A 62 10.02 -8.94 9.33
CA GLY A 62 10.24 -10.15 10.11
C GLY A 62 8.95 -10.80 10.64
N VAL A 63 7.79 -10.30 10.26
CA VAL A 63 6.48 -10.82 10.69
C VAL A 63 6.04 -11.95 9.77
N SER A 64 5.82 -13.14 10.34
CA SER A 64 5.27 -14.28 9.62
C SER A 64 3.76 -14.21 9.60
N LEU A 65 3.19 -14.14 8.40
CA LEU A 65 1.74 -14.07 8.16
C LEU A 65 1.27 -15.25 7.31
N THR A 66 0.00 -15.57 7.46
CA THR A 66 -0.74 -16.47 6.58
C THR A 66 -1.80 -15.68 5.80
N PRO A 67 -2.37 -16.20 4.72
CA PRO A 67 -3.46 -15.52 4.01
C PRO A 67 -4.67 -15.18 4.90
N ALA A 68 -4.92 -15.96 5.97
CA ALA A 68 -6.00 -15.70 6.93
C ALA A 68 -5.77 -14.43 7.79
N ASP A 69 -4.51 -13.98 7.89
CA ASP A 69 -4.13 -12.77 8.62
C ASP A 69 -4.33 -11.49 7.78
N LEU A 70 -4.71 -11.63 6.51
CA LEU A 70 -4.84 -10.54 5.55
C LEU A 70 -6.30 -10.27 5.21
N HIS A 71 -6.66 -8.99 5.16
CA HIS A 71 -7.91 -8.52 4.61
C HIS A 71 -7.63 -7.66 3.36
N LEU A 72 -8.14 -8.07 2.20
CA LEU A 72 -8.04 -7.27 0.99
C LEU A 72 -8.95 -6.06 1.11
N SER A 73 -8.36 -4.89 1.35
CA SER A 73 -9.08 -3.63 1.58
C SER A 73 -9.33 -2.84 0.31
N GLY A 74 -8.48 -3.03 -0.70
CA GLY A 74 -8.62 -2.28 -1.95
C GLY A 74 -7.81 -2.85 -3.10
N LEU A 75 -8.26 -2.45 -4.29
CA LEU A 75 -7.60 -2.70 -5.56
C LEU A 75 -7.48 -1.37 -6.29
N ILE A 76 -6.28 -1.01 -6.71
CA ILE A 76 -6.03 0.21 -7.48
C ILE A 76 -5.31 -0.16 -8.78
N SER A 77 -5.85 0.28 -9.90
CA SER A 77 -5.16 0.27 -11.19
C SER A 77 -4.73 1.68 -11.57
N GLU A 78 -3.51 1.84 -12.05
CA GLU A 78 -3.00 3.11 -12.57
C GLU A 78 -2.58 2.98 -14.03
N TYR A 79 -3.12 3.83 -14.86
CA TYR A 79 -2.71 3.97 -16.26
C TYR A 79 -1.59 5.00 -16.38
N GLY A 80 -0.48 4.62 -17.03
CA GLY A 80 0.51 5.56 -17.52
C GLY A 80 1.35 6.27 -16.45
N TYR A 81 1.60 5.62 -15.30
CA TYR A 81 2.40 6.21 -14.23
C TYR A 81 3.78 6.67 -14.75
N GLN A 82 4.05 7.97 -14.65
CA GLN A 82 5.25 8.63 -15.16
C GLN A 82 5.54 8.37 -16.66
N GLY A 83 4.52 8.03 -17.44
CA GLY A 83 4.68 7.66 -18.85
C GLY A 83 5.48 6.38 -19.11
N GLN A 84 5.73 5.57 -18.08
CA GLN A 84 6.64 4.41 -18.14
C GLN A 84 5.97 3.07 -17.91
N THR A 85 4.91 3.04 -17.10
CA THR A 85 4.31 1.78 -16.66
C THR A 85 2.85 1.93 -16.26
N HIS A 86 2.13 0.81 -16.27
CA HIS A 86 0.86 0.68 -15.57
C HIS A 86 1.08 -0.01 -14.22
N TRP A 87 0.26 0.30 -13.23
CA TRP A 87 0.29 -0.38 -11.94
C TRP A 87 -1.03 -1.09 -11.66
N LEU A 88 -0.93 -2.22 -11.02
CA LEU A 88 -2.02 -2.90 -10.35
C LEU A 88 -1.60 -3.17 -8.92
N MET A 89 -2.29 -2.54 -7.95
CA MET A 89 -1.92 -2.57 -6.55
C MET A 89 -3.02 -3.21 -5.71
N PHE A 90 -2.63 -4.17 -4.88
CA PHE A 90 -3.48 -4.85 -3.91
C PHE A 90 -3.16 -4.31 -2.52
N LEU A 91 -4.14 -3.74 -1.84
CA LEU A 91 -4.01 -3.15 -0.52
C LEU A 91 -4.54 -4.12 0.52
N PHE A 92 -3.66 -4.60 1.40
CA PHE A 92 -4.01 -5.53 2.46
C PHE A 92 -3.92 -4.87 3.83
N GLU A 93 -5.00 -4.91 4.62
CA GLU A 93 -4.91 -4.68 6.06
C GLU A 93 -4.42 -5.96 6.74
N VAL A 94 -3.36 -5.85 7.53
CA VAL A 94 -2.83 -6.94 8.34
C VAL A 94 -3.60 -6.98 9.65
N ARG A 95 -4.30 -8.10 9.92
CA ARG A 95 -5.18 -8.25 11.08
C ARG A 95 -4.43 -8.34 12.42
N PRO A 96 -3.35 -9.13 12.54
CA PRO A 96 -2.53 -9.14 13.75
C PRO A 96 -1.91 -7.77 14.03
N ARG A 97 -1.95 -7.34 15.29
CA ARG A 97 -1.32 -6.10 15.73
C ARG A 97 0.17 -6.32 15.97
N LEU A 98 1.00 -5.41 15.47
CA LEU A 98 2.43 -5.47 15.69
C LEU A 98 2.76 -4.91 17.08
N GLN A 99 3.66 -5.62 17.79
CA GLN A 99 4.04 -5.27 19.18
C GLN A 99 5.21 -4.30 19.26
N ARG A 100 5.98 -4.16 18.16
CA ARG A 100 7.19 -3.33 18.12
C ARG A 100 7.51 -2.89 16.70
N VAL A 101 8.26 -1.81 16.60
CA VAL A 101 8.82 -1.32 15.33
C VAL A 101 9.79 -2.38 14.81
N PRO A 102 9.65 -2.81 13.54
CA PRO A 102 10.63 -3.67 12.90
C PRO A 102 12.02 -3.01 12.84
N PRO A 103 13.10 -3.80 12.80
CA PRO A 103 14.44 -3.26 12.60
C PRO A 103 14.56 -2.55 11.25
N PRO A 104 15.54 -1.65 11.09
CA PRO A 104 15.81 -1.01 9.81
C PRO A 104 16.01 -2.03 8.69
N HIS A 105 15.49 -1.72 7.50
CA HIS A 105 15.63 -2.51 6.30
C HIS A 105 16.41 -1.73 5.24
N ARG A 106 17.00 -2.44 4.25
CA ARG A 106 17.75 -1.79 3.17
C ARG A 106 16.97 -0.72 2.42
N GLU A 107 15.63 -0.80 2.44
CA GLU A 107 14.75 0.17 1.80
C GLU A 107 14.42 1.38 2.67
N GLY A 108 14.76 1.36 3.95
CA GLY A 108 14.59 2.48 4.87
C GLY A 108 14.32 2.08 6.32
N ASP A 109 13.87 3.04 7.10
CA ASP A 109 13.57 2.91 8.51
C ASP A 109 12.06 2.91 8.77
N PHE A 110 11.63 2.04 9.68
CA PHE A 110 10.23 1.93 10.09
C PHE A 110 9.90 2.82 11.27
N GLY A 111 8.66 3.25 11.35
CA GLY A 111 8.05 3.89 12.51
C GLY A 111 6.54 3.67 12.53
N PHE A 112 5.97 3.78 13.73
CA PHE A 112 4.52 3.86 13.90
C PHE A 112 4.07 5.30 14.02
N TYR A 113 3.01 5.63 13.28
CA TYR A 113 2.46 6.98 13.21
C TYR A 113 0.95 6.94 13.41
N SER A 114 0.43 7.85 14.21
CA SER A 114 -1.01 8.03 14.35
C SER A 114 -1.62 8.60 13.07
N ARG A 115 -2.94 8.45 12.92
CA ARG A 115 -3.65 9.06 11.79
C ARG A 115 -3.48 10.57 11.72
N ALA A 116 -3.36 11.25 12.88
CA ALA A 116 -3.11 12.69 12.94
C ALA A 116 -1.69 13.04 12.46
N GLU A 117 -0.68 12.25 12.85
CA GLU A 117 0.70 12.43 12.39
C GLU A 117 0.84 12.16 10.90
N LEU A 118 0.09 11.18 10.36
CA LEU A 118 0.08 10.86 8.94
C LEU A 118 -0.17 12.09 8.06
N ALA A 119 -1.04 12.99 8.47
CA ALA A 119 -1.34 14.23 7.76
C ALA A 119 -0.14 15.22 7.70
N MET A 120 0.84 15.04 8.57
CA MET A 120 2.04 15.91 8.68
C MET A 120 3.28 15.30 8.04
N LEU A 121 3.23 14.02 7.63
CA LEU A 121 4.35 13.33 7.02
C LEU A 121 4.50 13.67 5.54
N ASP A 122 5.73 13.53 5.03
CA ASP A 122 6.03 13.64 3.61
C ASP A 122 5.58 12.35 2.88
N LEU A 123 4.34 12.36 2.44
CA LEU A 123 3.75 11.27 1.66
C LEU A 123 3.80 11.59 0.17
N PRO A 124 3.85 10.59 -0.71
CA PRO A 124 3.51 10.80 -2.12
C PRO A 124 2.14 11.47 -2.26
N GLU A 125 2.00 12.39 -3.21
CA GLU A 125 0.77 13.18 -3.39
C GLU A 125 -0.47 12.29 -3.58
N THR A 126 -0.36 11.26 -4.41
CA THR A 126 -1.46 10.32 -4.66
C THR A 126 -1.85 9.54 -3.40
N ASP A 127 -0.88 9.17 -2.58
CA ASP A 127 -1.12 8.50 -1.30
C ASP A 127 -1.90 9.43 -0.36
N ARG A 128 -1.43 10.67 -0.22
CA ARG A 128 -2.04 11.67 0.64
C ARG A 128 -3.48 12.01 0.22
N GLU A 129 -3.67 12.30 -1.07
CA GLU A 129 -4.93 12.87 -1.56
C GLU A 129 -5.98 11.83 -1.92
N GLN A 130 -5.57 10.61 -2.27
CA GLN A 130 -6.48 9.60 -2.79
C GLN A 130 -6.43 8.29 -1.99
N ILE A 131 -5.27 7.66 -1.86
CA ILE A 131 -5.18 6.29 -1.34
C ILE A 131 -5.54 6.23 0.15
N TRP A 132 -4.94 7.06 0.98
CA TRP A 132 -5.25 7.09 2.41
C TRP A 132 -6.71 7.44 2.70
N PRO A 133 -7.32 8.48 2.07
CA PRO A 133 -8.75 8.75 2.24
C PRO A 133 -9.63 7.57 1.85
N LEU A 134 -9.35 6.88 0.75
CA LEU A 134 -10.08 5.68 0.31
C LEU A 134 -9.92 4.54 1.30
N PHE A 135 -8.68 4.28 1.76
CA PHE A 135 -8.42 3.24 2.75
C PHE A 135 -9.21 3.49 4.05
N TRP A 136 -9.14 4.71 4.60
CA TRP A 136 -9.85 5.02 5.85
C TRP A 136 -11.37 4.93 5.73
N SER A 137 -11.93 5.38 4.62
CA SER A 137 -13.39 5.34 4.39
C SER A 137 -13.92 3.92 4.15
N HIS A 138 -13.05 3.00 3.72
CA HIS A 138 -13.43 1.61 3.42
C HIS A 138 -12.77 0.59 4.36
N ARG A 139 -12.15 1.03 5.43
CA ARG A 139 -11.46 0.13 6.37
C ARG A 139 -12.38 -0.97 6.88
N GLY A 140 -11.93 -2.23 6.78
CA GLY A 140 -12.75 -3.41 7.07
C GLY A 140 -13.72 -3.82 5.98
N GLY A 141 -13.92 -2.99 4.96
CA GLY A 141 -14.68 -3.26 3.75
C GLY A 141 -13.76 -3.41 2.54
N PHE A 142 -14.21 -2.89 1.38
CA PHE A 142 -13.46 -2.99 0.12
C PHE A 142 -13.73 -1.82 -0.81
N PHE A 143 -12.74 -1.41 -1.58
CA PHE A 143 -12.91 -0.50 -2.71
C PHE A 143 -12.08 -0.94 -3.91
N ALA A 144 -12.51 -0.57 -5.11
CA ALA A 144 -11.71 -0.62 -6.31
C ALA A 144 -11.69 0.75 -6.98
N ALA A 145 -10.53 1.23 -7.36
CA ALA A 145 -10.33 2.52 -7.98
C ALA A 145 -9.40 2.43 -9.19
N HIS A 146 -9.59 3.35 -10.13
CA HIS A 146 -8.72 3.52 -11.29
C HIS A 146 -8.18 4.95 -11.33
N ALA A 147 -6.86 5.08 -11.51
CA ALA A 147 -6.18 6.34 -11.72
C ALA A 147 -5.70 6.45 -13.17
N TYR A 148 -6.06 7.51 -13.84
CA TYR A 148 -5.51 7.89 -15.14
C TYR A 148 -4.46 8.98 -14.93
N CYS A 149 -3.19 8.64 -15.11
CA CYS A 149 -2.08 9.60 -15.00
C CYS A 149 -1.95 10.39 -16.30
N HIS A 150 -1.97 11.71 -16.19
CA HIS A 150 -1.86 12.61 -17.34
C HIS A 150 -0.39 12.85 -17.69
N GLU A 151 -0.09 13.01 -18.99
CA GLU A 151 1.27 13.30 -19.48
C GLU A 151 1.81 14.61 -18.93
N GLU A 152 0.92 15.60 -18.72
CA GLU A 152 1.27 16.94 -18.20
C GLU A 152 1.37 16.99 -16.66
N GLY A 153 1.21 15.85 -15.99
CA GLY A 153 1.17 15.72 -14.54
C GLY A 153 -0.24 15.69 -13.97
N GLY A 154 -0.35 15.19 -12.74
CA GLY A 154 -1.63 14.94 -12.08
C GLY A 154 -2.31 13.66 -12.56
N SER A 155 -3.45 13.36 -11.96
CA SER A 155 -4.23 12.16 -12.26
C SER A 155 -5.73 12.38 -12.06
N THR A 156 -6.53 11.66 -12.83
CA THR A 156 -7.99 11.56 -12.64
C THR A 156 -8.33 10.21 -12.01
N TRP A 157 -9.09 10.24 -10.93
CA TRP A 157 -9.47 9.04 -10.19
C TRP A 157 -10.94 8.70 -10.36
N THR A 158 -11.22 7.43 -10.55
CA THR A 158 -12.57 6.88 -10.62
C THR A 158 -12.71 5.79 -9.57
N LEU A 159 -13.69 5.92 -8.69
CA LEU A 159 -14.07 4.86 -7.75
C LEU A 159 -15.01 3.91 -8.48
N GLU A 160 -14.51 2.72 -8.80
CA GLU A 160 -15.25 1.71 -9.59
C GLU A 160 -16.12 0.81 -8.73
N GLN A 161 -15.69 0.54 -7.49
CA GLN A 161 -16.48 -0.19 -6.50
C GLN A 161 -16.27 0.42 -5.12
N SER A 162 -17.35 0.61 -4.39
CA SER A 162 -17.37 1.08 -3.01
C SER A 162 -18.22 0.15 -2.15
N SER A 163 -17.57 -0.60 -1.26
CA SER A 163 -18.20 -1.54 -0.34
C SER A 163 -17.66 -1.32 1.07
N PRO A 164 -18.00 -0.16 1.70
CA PRO A 164 -17.55 0.13 3.05
C PRO A 164 -18.15 -0.86 4.05
N LEU A 165 -17.46 -1.07 5.17
CA LEU A 165 -17.99 -1.85 6.27
C LEU A 165 -19.29 -1.20 6.77
N ARG A 166 -20.40 -1.93 6.71
CA ARG A 166 -21.67 -1.45 7.28
C ARG A 166 -21.53 -1.44 8.80
N ARG A 167 -21.67 -0.26 9.41
CA ARG A 167 -21.88 -0.17 10.85
C ARG A 167 -23.26 -0.75 11.17
N ALA A 168 -23.28 -1.73 12.04
CA ALA A 168 -24.53 -2.27 12.59
C ALA A 168 -25.24 -1.21 13.43
#